data_c2a6e532d5dc55219ee069e32284a70e
#
_entry.id   c2a6e532d5dc55219ee069e32284a70e
#
_cell.length_a   1.000
_cell.length_b   1.000
_cell.length_c   1.000
_cell.angle_alpha   90.00
_cell.angle_beta   90.00
_cell.angle_gamma   90.00
#
_symmetry.space_group_name_H-M   'P 1'
#
loop_
_entity.id
_entity.type
_entity.pdbx_description
1 polymer ?
#
loop_
_entity_poly.entity_id
_entity_poly.type
_entity_poly.pdbx_seq_one_letter_code
_entity_poly.pdbx_strand_id
1 'polypeptide(L)'
;MERSTVVVVTWRGRDHIEQCLDALAAQDRPHSTLVVDNASDDGTAAIVADHPSEPRVLRLHRNRGYAGGLAAAMKSVRTPFVAWLNDDAAPAKTWLAELEDALDADPGAGAAGALLPTSAGVRLTADGHGADVTTPAASVFGFCGGAALLRTDALRSIGGVPADFFCYYEDTDTSWRLRLAGWRVLTVVTSTTDHVHGASSVPGSFRFHRWNERNRLLMLLRCAPMTVALREFVRFAVLTMVLPVRRRTGDLNFTVRLRLLVLAEVVARLPVTLAARWRIGRRATVRRSVVWRTWSGR
;
A
#
# COMPACT_ATOMS: atom_id res chain seq x y z
N MET A 1 3.31 25.33 -11.68
CA MET A 1 3.88 25.12 -10.33
C MET A 1 3.63 23.65 -9.96
N GLU A 2 4.66 22.93 -9.54
CA GLU A 2 4.56 21.50 -9.18
C GLU A 2 3.70 21.32 -7.93
N ARG A 3 2.61 20.59 -8.07
CA ARG A 3 1.67 20.31 -6.96
C ARG A 3 1.85 18.92 -6.37
N SER A 4 2.50 18.02 -7.12
CA SER A 4 2.68 16.62 -6.76
C SER A 4 4.14 16.23 -6.69
N THR A 5 4.47 15.37 -5.72
CA THR A 5 5.71 14.60 -5.71
C THR A 5 5.34 13.14 -6.01
N VAL A 6 5.84 12.60 -7.11
CA VAL A 6 5.71 11.17 -7.42
C VAL A 6 6.86 10.42 -6.76
N VAL A 7 6.53 9.52 -5.85
CA VAL A 7 7.49 8.69 -5.13
C VAL A 7 7.53 7.31 -5.77
N VAL A 8 8.68 6.94 -6.32
CA VAL A 8 8.96 5.62 -6.87
C VAL A 8 9.91 4.90 -5.94
N VAL A 9 9.49 3.78 -5.35
CA VAL A 9 10.37 2.96 -4.49
C VAL A 9 10.87 1.79 -5.30
N THR A 10 12.19 1.70 -5.49
CA THR A 10 12.82 0.63 -6.26
C THR A 10 13.78 -0.19 -5.41
N TRP A 11 13.82 -1.50 -5.68
CA TRP A 11 14.81 -2.44 -5.17
C TRP A 11 15.09 -3.52 -6.20
N ARG A 12 16.30 -3.48 -6.81
CA ARG A 12 16.68 -4.37 -7.91
C ARG A 12 15.73 -4.22 -9.10
N GLY A 13 15.40 -2.98 -9.45
CA GLY A 13 14.45 -2.63 -10.51
C GLY A 13 15.10 -2.33 -11.86
N ARG A 14 16.32 -2.79 -12.13
CA ARG A 14 17.07 -2.46 -13.34
C ARG A 14 16.32 -2.75 -14.65
N ASP A 15 15.43 -3.75 -14.63
CA ASP A 15 14.72 -4.19 -15.82
C ASP A 15 13.44 -3.37 -16.09
N HIS A 16 13.04 -2.49 -15.16
CA HIS A 16 11.74 -1.79 -15.22
C HIS A 16 11.85 -0.28 -14.98
N ILE A 17 12.81 0.17 -14.17
CA ILE A 17 12.86 1.55 -13.66
C ILE A 17 12.98 2.59 -14.77
N GLU A 18 13.69 2.31 -15.86
CA GLU A 18 13.85 3.22 -17.00
C GLU A 18 12.51 3.52 -17.65
N GLN A 19 11.72 2.48 -17.97
CA GLN A 19 10.39 2.64 -18.55
C GLN A 19 9.44 3.43 -17.63
N CYS A 20 9.53 3.21 -16.31
CA CYS A 20 8.75 3.96 -15.34
C CYS A 20 9.13 5.46 -15.37
N LEU A 21 10.41 5.78 -15.41
CA LEU A 21 10.91 7.16 -15.45
C LEU A 21 10.57 7.85 -16.77
N ASP A 22 10.66 7.15 -17.91
CA ASP A 22 10.22 7.64 -19.22
C ASP A 22 8.74 8.02 -19.21
N ALA A 23 7.89 7.14 -18.67
CA ALA A 23 6.46 7.41 -18.56
C ALA A 23 6.15 8.60 -17.62
N LEU A 24 6.95 8.80 -16.58
CA LEU A 24 6.85 9.98 -15.71
C LEU A 24 7.33 11.24 -16.43
N ALA A 25 8.43 11.19 -17.17
CA ALA A 25 8.92 12.33 -17.95
C ALA A 25 7.90 12.79 -19.02
N ALA A 26 7.07 11.87 -19.51
CA ALA A 26 6.05 12.15 -20.51
C ALA A 26 4.71 12.68 -19.94
N GLN A 27 4.57 12.84 -18.61
CA GLN A 27 3.33 13.35 -18.01
C GLN A 27 3.03 14.78 -18.49
N ASP A 28 1.77 15.08 -18.74
CA ASP A 28 1.29 16.41 -19.16
C ASP A 28 1.17 17.42 -17.99
N ARG A 29 1.23 16.93 -16.75
CA ARG A 29 1.15 17.75 -15.52
C ARG A 29 2.54 17.88 -14.87
N PRO A 30 3.04 19.12 -14.62
CA PRO A 30 4.32 19.34 -13.94
C PRO A 30 4.34 18.72 -12.53
N HIS A 31 5.38 17.96 -12.23
CA HIS A 31 5.57 17.29 -10.93
C HIS A 31 7.06 17.11 -10.61
N SER A 32 7.36 16.78 -9.37
CA SER A 32 8.68 16.36 -8.93
C SER A 32 8.74 14.85 -8.79
N THR A 33 9.71 14.18 -9.40
CA THR A 33 9.96 12.74 -9.23
C THR A 33 11.00 12.50 -8.14
N LEU A 34 10.68 11.65 -7.17
CA LEU A 34 11.56 11.21 -6.09
C LEU A 34 11.71 9.68 -6.13
N VAL A 35 12.85 9.20 -6.60
CA VAL A 35 13.20 7.78 -6.57
C VAL A 35 13.80 7.44 -5.21
N VAL A 36 13.24 6.45 -4.52
CA VAL A 36 13.82 5.86 -3.32
C VAL A 36 14.53 4.57 -3.71
N ASP A 37 15.85 4.63 -3.88
CA ASP A 37 16.65 3.42 -4.05
C ASP A 37 16.80 2.70 -2.69
N ASN A 38 16.12 1.58 -2.58
CA ASN A 38 16.00 0.79 -1.35
C ASN A 38 17.20 -0.16 -1.15
N ALA A 39 18.42 0.35 -1.38
CA ALA A 39 19.70 -0.35 -1.37
C ALA A 39 19.83 -1.42 -2.48
N SER A 40 19.58 -1.03 -3.73
CA SER A 40 19.79 -1.89 -4.90
C SER A 40 21.29 -2.17 -5.14
N ASP A 41 21.60 -3.36 -5.62
CA ASP A 41 22.95 -3.87 -5.88
C ASP A 41 23.11 -4.49 -7.29
N ASP A 42 22.15 -4.20 -8.21
CA ASP A 42 22.01 -4.79 -9.53
C ASP A 42 22.30 -3.78 -10.69
N GLY A 43 22.71 -2.57 -10.37
CA GLY A 43 22.92 -1.49 -11.35
C GLY A 43 21.74 -0.51 -11.46
N THR A 44 20.62 -0.72 -10.78
CA THR A 44 19.47 0.20 -10.75
C THR A 44 19.89 1.66 -10.46
N ALA A 45 20.79 1.86 -9.50
CA ALA A 45 21.22 3.20 -9.09
C ALA A 45 21.92 3.97 -10.23
N ALA A 46 22.67 3.28 -11.10
CA ALA A 46 23.34 3.90 -12.24
C ALA A 46 22.28 4.31 -13.30
N ILE A 47 21.34 3.45 -13.62
CA ILE A 47 20.24 3.77 -14.56
C ILE A 47 19.47 5.02 -14.10
N VAL A 48 19.14 5.10 -12.81
CA VAL A 48 18.41 6.26 -12.26
C VAL A 48 19.26 7.54 -12.32
N ALA A 49 20.58 7.44 -12.05
CA ALA A 49 21.48 8.60 -12.07
C ALA A 49 21.73 9.14 -13.48
N ASP A 50 21.77 8.25 -14.47
CA ASP A 50 22.02 8.58 -15.88
C ASP A 50 20.74 8.96 -16.66
N HIS A 51 19.55 8.87 -16.02
CA HIS A 51 18.28 9.08 -16.68
C HIS A 51 18.07 10.57 -17.08
N PRO A 52 17.64 10.88 -18.34
CA PRO A 52 17.51 12.26 -18.84
C PRO A 52 16.53 13.14 -18.06
N SER A 53 15.58 12.58 -17.33
CA SER A 53 14.63 13.35 -16.50
C SER A 53 15.22 13.84 -15.17
N GLU A 54 16.45 13.47 -14.84
CA GLU A 54 17.17 13.88 -13.63
C GLU A 54 16.34 13.76 -12.34
N PRO A 55 15.75 12.59 -12.03
CA PRO A 55 14.90 12.45 -10.85
C PRO A 55 15.72 12.67 -9.56
N ARG A 56 15.08 13.24 -8.55
CA ARG A 56 15.70 13.31 -7.22
C ARG A 56 15.84 11.90 -6.66
N VAL A 57 16.99 11.59 -6.04
CA VAL A 57 17.28 10.26 -5.50
C VAL A 57 17.45 10.29 -3.98
N LEU A 58 16.77 9.41 -3.29
CA LEU A 58 16.98 9.09 -1.87
C LEU A 58 17.50 7.66 -1.76
N ARG A 59 18.80 7.47 -1.59
CA ARG A 59 19.39 6.15 -1.39
C ARG A 59 19.35 5.74 0.08
N LEU A 60 18.78 4.56 0.36
CA LEU A 60 18.74 3.96 1.69
C LEU A 60 19.95 3.03 1.90
N HIS A 61 20.40 2.89 3.15
CA HIS A 61 21.52 2.02 3.49
C HIS A 61 21.18 0.53 3.50
N ARG A 62 19.90 0.19 3.56
CA ARG A 62 19.38 -1.19 3.55
C ARG A 62 17.96 -1.22 3.00
N ASN A 63 17.56 -2.35 2.46
CA ASN A 63 16.18 -2.57 2.04
C ASN A 63 15.22 -2.51 3.25
N ARG A 64 14.31 -1.54 3.22
CA ARG A 64 13.25 -1.32 4.23
C ARG A 64 11.88 -1.74 3.75
N GLY A 65 11.79 -2.40 2.58
CA GLY A 65 10.56 -2.72 1.89
C GLY A 65 9.87 -1.49 1.30
N TYR A 66 8.79 -1.73 0.55
CA TYR A 66 8.03 -0.68 -0.10
C TYR A 66 7.48 0.35 0.90
N ALA A 67 6.81 -0.12 1.95
CA ALA A 67 6.26 0.74 3.00
C ALA A 67 7.34 1.58 3.71
N GLY A 68 8.52 1.00 3.97
CA GLY A 68 9.65 1.70 4.58
C GLY A 68 10.30 2.73 3.66
N GLY A 69 10.35 2.46 2.35
CA GLY A 69 10.78 3.41 1.31
C GLY A 69 9.85 4.61 1.22
N LEU A 70 8.53 4.37 1.08
CA LEU A 70 7.52 5.43 1.09
C LEU A 70 7.59 6.30 2.35
N ALA A 71 7.71 5.68 3.53
CA ALA A 71 7.83 6.42 4.79
C ALA A 71 9.10 7.26 4.87
N ALA A 72 10.20 6.81 4.27
CA ALA A 72 11.44 7.59 4.18
C ALA A 72 11.26 8.81 3.25
N ALA A 73 10.63 8.63 2.09
CA ALA A 73 10.32 9.69 1.14
C ALA A 73 9.48 10.82 1.76
N MET A 74 8.50 10.48 2.59
CA MET A 74 7.59 11.45 3.21
C MET A 74 8.29 12.53 4.04
N LYS A 75 9.55 12.32 4.45
CA LYS A 75 10.35 13.33 5.16
C LYS A 75 10.75 14.50 4.26
N SER A 76 10.88 14.28 2.95
CA SER A 76 11.28 15.27 1.95
C SER A 76 10.12 15.78 1.07
N VAL A 77 8.97 15.15 1.10
CA VAL A 77 7.78 15.63 0.39
C VAL A 77 7.27 16.92 1.00
N ARG A 78 7.06 17.96 0.16
CA ARG A 78 6.54 19.28 0.57
C ARG A 78 5.32 19.71 -0.25
N THR A 79 5.05 19.02 -1.35
CA THR A 79 3.94 19.29 -2.26
C THR A 79 2.58 18.99 -1.62
N PRO A 80 1.49 19.63 -2.07
CA PRO A 80 0.12 19.34 -1.63
C PRO A 80 -0.30 17.89 -1.80
N PHE A 81 0.21 17.23 -2.85
CA PHE A 81 -0.06 15.83 -3.15
C PHE A 81 1.22 15.00 -3.17
N VAL A 82 1.07 13.73 -2.84
CA VAL A 82 2.10 12.70 -3.00
C VAL A 82 1.51 11.52 -3.75
N ALA A 83 2.14 11.13 -4.85
CA ALA A 83 1.79 9.93 -5.57
C ALA A 83 2.67 8.76 -5.13
N TRP A 84 2.08 7.58 -5.02
CA TRP A 84 2.77 6.30 -4.90
C TRP A 84 2.73 5.62 -6.25
N LEU A 85 3.89 5.25 -6.75
CA LEU A 85 4.01 4.54 -8.02
C LEU A 85 5.04 3.43 -7.87
N ASN A 86 4.70 2.24 -8.34
CA ASN A 86 5.64 1.12 -8.40
C ASN A 86 6.69 1.37 -9.50
N ASP A 87 7.89 0.84 -9.32
CA ASP A 87 9.00 0.95 -10.28
C ASP A 87 8.80 0.11 -11.55
N ASP A 88 7.84 -0.83 -11.54
CA ASP A 88 7.39 -1.65 -12.67
C ASP A 88 6.06 -1.17 -13.29
N ALA A 89 5.71 0.10 -13.05
CA ALA A 89 4.51 0.73 -13.57
C ALA A 89 4.84 1.83 -14.60
N ALA A 90 4.07 1.86 -15.69
CA ALA A 90 4.18 2.88 -16.74
C ALA A 90 2.83 3.63 -16.85
N PRO A 91 2.68 4.80 -16.18
CA PRO A 91 1.45 5.56 -16.20
C PRO A 91 1.19 6.21 -17.56
N ALA A 92 -0.09 6.27 -17.97
CA ALA A 92 -0.51 7.01 -19.14
C ALA A 92 -0.21 8.51 -19.00
N LYS A 93 -0.03 9.21 -20.10
CA LYS A 93 0.39 10.64 -20.13
C LYS A 93 -0.51 11.57 -19.29
N THR A 94 -1.80 11.27 -19.16
CA THR A 94 -2.78 12.06 -18.40
C THR A 94 -2.97 11.56 -16.97
N TRP A 95 -2.27 10.49 -16.57
CA TRP A 95 -2.48 9.80 -15.30
C TRP A 95 -2.48 10.75 -14.09
N LEU A 96 -1.46 11.59 -13.97
CA LEU A 96 -1.31 12.49 -12.83
C LEU A 96 -2.35 13.61 -12.85
N ALA A 97 -2.62 14.19 -14.03
CA ALA A 97 -3.61 15.24 -14.18
C ALA A 97 -4.99 14.79 -13.75
N GLU A 98 -5.43 13.61 -14.19
CA GLU A 98 -6.75 13.07 -13.87
C GLU A 98 -6.90 12.75 -12.37
N LEU A 99 -5.84 12.28 -11.70
CA LEU A 99 -5.85 12.05 -10.27
C LEU A 99 -5.89 13.37 -9.47
N GLU A 100 -5.13 14.41 -9.90
CA GLU A 100 -5.18 15.73 -9.26
C GLU A 100 -6.56 16.35 -9.42
N ASP A 101 -7.12 16.35 -10.64
CA ASP A 101 -8.42 16.93 -10.94
C ASP A 101 -9.55 16.24 -10.17
N ALA A 102 -9.47 14.91 -10.01
CA ALA A 102 -10.43 14.16 -9.19
C ALA A 102 -10.35 14.54 -7.69
N LEU A 103 -9.15 14.71 -7.16
CA LEU A 103 -8.98 15.19 -5.78
C LEU A 103 -9.44 16.65 -5.63
N ASP A 104 -9.18 17.52 -6.60
CA ASP A 104 -9.65 18.91 -6.56
C ASP A 104 -11.18 18.99 -6.60
N ALA A 105 -11.83 18.17 -7.40
CA ALA A 105 -13.29 18.09 -7.49
C ALA A 105 -13.93 17.58 -6.19
N ASP A 106 -13.21 16.79 -5.38
CA ASP A 106 -13.70 16.27 -4.11
C ASP A 106 -12.75 16.61 -2.93
N PRO A 107 -12.92 17.77 -2.27
CA PRO A 107 -12.11 18.15 -1.12
C PRO A 107 -12.20 17.20 0.09
N GLY A 108 -13.24 16.35 0.16
CA GLY A 108 -13.39 15.32 1.18
C GLY A 108 -12.67 14.01 0.85
N ALA A 109 -12.10 13.88 -0.34
CA ALA A 109 -11.28 12.73 -0.71
C ALA A 109 -9.83 12.91 -0.25
N GLY A 110 -9.30 11.92 0.47
CA GLY A 110 -7.91 11.89 0.93
C GLY A 110 -6.96 11.15 -0.02
N ALA A 111 -7.52 10.32 -0.91
CA ALA A 111 -6.76 9.55 -1.90
C ALA A 111 -7.59 9.26 -3.15
N ALA A 112 -6.92 9.15 -4.29
CA ALA A 112 -7.45 8.71 -5.57
C ALA A 112 -6.53 7.63 -6.15
N GLY A 113 -7.08 6.46 -6.46
CA GLY A 113 -6.39 5.35 -7.13
C GLY A 113 -6.63 5.37 -8.63
N ALA A 114 -5.60 5.06 -9.40
CA ALA A 114 -5.71 4.84 -10.84
C ALA A 114 -6.27 3.44 -11.14
N LEU A 115 -6.69 3.24 -12.37
CA LEU A 115 -7.05 1.94 -12.92
C LEU A 115 -5.78 1.21 -13.38
N LEU A 116 -5.52 0.05 -12.81
CA LEU A 116 -4.47 -0.87 -13.22
C LEU A 116 -5.10 -2.04 -13.99
N PRO A 117 -4.33 -2.80 -14.80
CA PRO A 117 -4.85 -3.93 -15.57
C PRO A 117 -5.59 -4.98 -14.72
N THR A 118 -5.20 -5.14 -13.46
CA THR A 118 -5.75 -6.15 -12.54
C THR A 118 -6.47 -5.57 -11.33
N SER A 119 -6.48 -4.24 -11.16
CA SER A 119 -7.06 -3.61 -9.97
C SER A 119 -7.65 -2.23 -10.28
N ALA A 120 -8.91 -2.05 -9.91
CA ALA A 120 -9.59 -0.75 -9.85
C ALA A 120 -9.70 -0.22 -8.41
N GLY A 121 -8.96 -0.80 -7.48
CA GLY A 121 -8.95 -0.49 -6.05
C GLY A 121 -9.05 -1.73 -5.19
N VAL A 122 -9.22 -1.54 -3.89
CA VAL A 122 -9.24 -2.61 -2.90
C VAL A 122 -10.62 -2.71 -2.25
N ARG A 123 -11.14 -3.92 -2.12
CA ARG A 123 -12.29 -4.26 -1.25
C ARG A 123 -11.82 -4.96 0.02
N LEU A 124 -12.62 -4.89 1.07
CA LEU A 124 -12.36 -5.56 2.34
C LEU A 124 -13.26 -6.80 2.46
N THR A 125 -12.67 -7.98 2.58
CA THR A 125 -13.43 -9.23 2.76
C THR A 125 -13.99 -9.36 4.17
N ALA A 126 -14.92 -10.29 4.39
CA ALA A 126 -15.55 -10.55 5.70
C ALA A 126 -14.57 -11.05 6.78
N ASP A 127 -13.41 -11.56 6.37
CA ASP A 127 -12.32 -12.00 7.24
C ASP A 127 -11.12 -11.03 7.25
N GLY A 128 -11.31 -9.83 6.67
CA GLY A 128 -10.38 -8.73 6.75
C GLY A 128 -9.19 -8.80 5.80
N HIS A 129 -9.28 -9.57 4.71
CA HIS A 129 -8.32 -9.45 3.63
C HIS A 129 -8.62 -8.21 2.79
N GLY A 130 -7.55 -7.52 2.34
CA GLY A 130 -7.61 -6.64 1.20
C GLY A 130 -7.59 -7.51 -0.07
N ALA A 131 -8.54 -7.30 -0.95
CA ALA A 131 -8.61 -8.01 -2.22
C ALA A 131 -8.85 -7.00 -3.34
N ASP A 132 -8.18 -7.22 -4.48
CA ASP A 132 -8.35 -6.35 -5.63
C ASP A 132 -9.78 -6.38 -6.16
N VAL A 133 -10.25 -5.22 -6.59
CA VAL A 133 -11.48 -5.04 -7.34
C VAL A 133 -11.11 -5.01 -8.81
N THR A 134 -11.49 -6.03 -9.56
CA THR A 134 -11.12 -6.16 -10.99
C THR A 134 -12.03 -5.37 -11.91
N THR A 135 -13.22 -5.01 -11.47
CA THR A 135 -14.18 -4.22 -12.24
C THR A 135 -14.41 -2.88 -11.54
N PRO A 136 -14.31 -1.74 -12.25
CA PRO A 136 -14.58 -0.44 -11.65
C PRO A 136 -15.94 -0.39 -10.96
N ALA A 137 -15.96 0.05 -9.71
CA ALA A 137 -17.15 0.19 -8.90
C ALA A 137 -17.35 1.66 -8.51
N ALA A 138 -18.60 2.06 -8.29
CA ALA A 138 -18.95 3.42 -7.86
C ALA A 138 -18.26 3.83 -6.55
N SER A 139 -17.88 2.87 -5.71
CA SER A 139 -17.11 3.08 -4.50
C SER A 139 -16.26 1.87 -4.17
N VAL A 140 -15.03 2.11 -3.76
CA VAL A 140 -14.08 1.08 -3.29
C VAL A 140 -13.70 1.35 -1.84
N PHE A 141 -13.29 0.31 -1.12
CA PHE A 141 -12.78 0.49 0.24
C PHE A 141 -11.49 1.29 0.26
N GLY A 142 -10.54 0.94 -0.60
CA GLY A 142 -9.21 1.50 -0.65
C GLY A 142 -8.66 1.60 -2.07
N PHE A 143 -7.56 2.32 -2.20
CA PHE A 143 -6.80 2.42 -3.43
C PHE A 143 -5.79 1.26 -3.53
N CYS A 144 -5.36 0.92 -4.75
CA CYS A 144 -4.22 0.04 -4.98
C CYS A 144 -2.91 0.84 -4.86
N GLY A 145 -1.98 0.34 -4.05
CA GLY A 145 -0.70 1.01 -3.76
C GLY A 145 0.26 1.12 -4.94
N GLY A 146 -0.01 0.43 -6.05
CA GLY A 146 0.82 0.45 -7.24
C GLY A 146 0.75 1.74 -8.05
N ALA A 147 -0.38 2.48 -7.99
CA ALA A 147 -0.54 3.78 -8.66
C ALA A 147 -1.67 4.58 -7.99
N ALA A 148 -1.34 5.51 -7.13
CA ALA A 148 -2.32 6.33 -6.40
C ALA A 148 -1.78 7.70 -6.04
N LEU A 149 -2.66 8.69 -5.93
CA LEU A 149 -2.37 10.04 -5.46
C LEU A 149 -3.08 10.29 -4.13
N LEU A 150 -2.36 10.84 -3.16
CA LEU A 150 -2.87 11.15 -1.83
C LEU A 150 -2.67 12.62 -1.51
N ARG A 151 -3.63 13.22 -0.80
CA ARG A 151 -3.37 14.51 -0.15
C ARG A 151 -2.28 14.31 0.92
N THR A 152 -1.21 15.07 0.80
CA THR A 152 -0.08 14.98 1.74
C THR A 152 -0.52 15.22 3.18
N ASP A 153 -1.39 16.20 3.41
CA ASP A 153 -1.91 16.51 4.74
C ASP A 153 -2.87 15.44 5.27
N ALA A 154 -3.70 14.84 4.43
CA ALA A 154 -4.53 13.71 4.82
C ALA A 154 -3.68 12.53 5.27
N LEU A 155 -2.63 12.17 4.50
CA LEU A 155 -1.69 11.12 4.86
C LEU A 155 -0.96 11.43 6.18
N ARG A 156 -0.50 12.66 6.37
CA ARG A 156 0.16 13.08 7.63
C ARG A 156 -0.80 13.06 8.80
N SER A 157 -2.04 13.51 8.63
CA SER A 157 -3.05 13.56 9.68
C SER A 157 -3.35 12.19 10.27
N ILE A 158 -3.29 11.13 9.46
CA ILE A 158 -3.51 9.74 9.89
C ILE A 158 -2.24 9.05 10.42
N GLY A 159 -1.09 9.73 10.42
CA GLY A 159 0.18 9.24 10.94
C GLY A 159 1.13 8.65 9.90
N GLY A 160 0.94 8.97 8.62
CA GLY A 160 1.84 8.59 7.55
C GLY A 160 1.73 7.11 7.13
N VAL A 161 2.77 6.61 6.48
CA VAL A 161 2.85 5.24 5.95
C VAL A 161 3.20 4.25 7.07
N PRO A 162 2.63 3.03 7.11
CA PRO A 162 2.96 2.00 8.10
C PRO A 162 4.30 1.32 7.78
N ALA A 163 5.41 2.01 8.04
CA ALA A 163 6.77 1.60 7.67
C ALA A 163 7.20 0.21 8.18
N ASP A 164 6.56 -0.28 9.24
CA ASP A 164 6.81 -1.58 9.88
C ASP A 164 6.21 -2.77 9.12
N PHE A 165 5.38 -2.50 8.10
CA PHE A 165 4.77 -3.56 7.28
C PHE A 165 5.76 -4.18 6.29
N PHE A 166 6.78 -3.47 5.89
CA PHE A 166 7.76 -3.84 4.88
C PHE A 166 7.16 -3.87 3.47
N CYS A 167 6.24 -4.79 3.18
CA CYS A 167 5.55 -4.93 1.91
C CYS A 167 4.18 -5.57 2.13
N TYR A 168 3.20 -5.19 1.33
CA TYR A 168 1.78 -5.56 1.38
C TYR A 168 1.00 -4.98 2.55
N TYR A 169 -0.25 -4.61 2.27
CA TYR A 169 -1.20 -4.01 3.20
C TYR A 169 -0.89 -2.57 3.64
N GLU A 170 0.18 -1.93 3.15
CA GLU A 170 0.43 -0.51 3.44
C GLU A 170 -0.66 0.39 2.84
N ASP A 171 -1.19 0.06 1.67
CA ASP A 171 -2.30 0.72 0.99
C ASP A 171 -3.63 0.47 1.70
N THR A 172 -3.92 -0.78 2.03
CA THR A 172 -5.13 -1.21 2.72
C THR A 172 -5.20 -0.63 4.15
N ASP A 173 -4.10 -0.65 4.91
CA ASP A 173 -3.99 0.00 6.24
C ASP A 173 -4.16 1.52 6.12
N THR A 174 -3.52 2.15 5.13
CA THR A 174 -3.62 3.59 4.89
C THR A 174 -5.05 3.97 4.51
N SER A 175 -5.68 3.23 3.61
CA SER A 175 -7.09 3.41 3.23
C SER A 175 -8.02 3.28 4.43
N TRP A 176 -7.79 2.28 5.30
CA TRP A 176 -8.59 2.12 6.52
C TRP A 176 -8.45 3.31 7.46
N ARG A 177 -7.23 3.80 7.68
CA ARG A 177 -6.98 4.97 8.52
C ARG A 177 -7.59 6.25 7.95
N LEU A 178 -7.54 6.42 6.61
CA LEU A 178 -8.24 7.51 5.93
C LEU A 178 -9.75 7.43 6.20
N ARG A 179 -10.37 6.26 6.03
CA ARG A 179 -11.80 6.04 6.33
C ARG A 179 -12.15 6.32 7.79
N LEU A 180 -11.30 5.91 8.73
CA LEU A 180 -11.50 6.20 10.16
C LEU A 180 -11.39 7.71 10.46
N ALA A 181 -10.57 8.44 9.74
CA ALA A 181 -10.46 9.90 9.85
C ALA A 181 -11.54 10.66 9.06
N GLY A 182 -12.48 9.96 8.40
CA GLY A 182 -13.58 10.56 7.66
C GLY A 182 -13.29 10.88 6.20
N TRP A 183 -12.10 10.60 5.70
CA TRP A 183 -11.73 10.81 4.31
C TRP A 183 -12.38 9.78 3.37
N ARG A 184 -12.76 10.24 2.16
CA ARG A 184 -13.13 9.35 1.06
C ARG A 184 -11.90 8.87 0.31
N VAL A 185 -12.04 7.73 -0.38
CA VAL A 185 -11.07 7.18 -1.33
C VAL A 185 -11.79 7.01 -2.66
N LEU A 186 -11.21 7.51 -3.72
CA LEU A 186 -11.77 7.51 -5.07
C LEU A 186 -11.07 6.47 -5.94
N THR A 187 -11.76 5.98 -6.98
CA THR A 187 -11.16 5.33 -8.14
C THR A 187 -11.39 6.21 -9.34
N VAL A 188 -10.33 6.54 -10.06
CA VAL A 188 -10.36 7.37 -11.28
C VAL A 188 -10.14 6.45 -12.47
N VAL A 189 -11.23 6.04 -13.10
CA VAL A 189 -11.23 5.02 -14.17
C VAL A 189 -10.58 5.48 -15.47
N THR A 190 -10.51 6.78 -15.68
CA THR A 190 -9.84 7.41 -16.83
C THR A 190 -8.32 7.44 -16.63
N SER A 191 -7.86 7.55 -15.39
CA SER A 191 -6.44 7.52 -15.02
C SER A 191 -5.91 6.10 -15.05
N THR A 192 -5.15 5.74 -16.07
CA THR A 192 -4.69 4.37 -16.33
C THR A 192 -3.18 4.24 -16.17
N THR A 193 -2.75 3.04 -15.80
CA THR A 193 -1.33 2.70 -15.64
C THR A 193 -1.11 1.26 -16.07
N ASP A 194 -0.18 1.02 -17.00
CA ASP A 194 0.33 -0.31 -17.26
C ASP A 194 1.21 -0.76 -16.10
N HIS A 195 1.15 -2.03 -15.74
CA HIS A 195 1.86 -2.53 -14.56
C HIS A 195 2.27 -4.00 -14.75
N VAL A 196 3.56 -4.30 -14.59
CA VAL A 196 4.12 -5.66 -14.62
C VAL A 196 4.10 -6.22 -13.20
N HIS A 197 3.05 -6.97 -12.87
CA HIS A 197 2.89 -7.52 -11.51
C HIS A 197 3.99 -8.47 -11.09
N GLY A 198 4.51 -8.30 -9.87
CA GLY A 198 5.35 -9.29 -9.21
C GLY A 198 6.85 -9.12 -9.39
N ALA A 199 7.32 -7.99 -9.92
CA ALA A 199 8.74 -7.71 -10.11
C ALA A 199 9.54 -7.79 -8.80
N SER A 200 8.99 -7.32 -7.68
CA SER A 200 9.68 -7.29 -6.38
C SER A 200 9.41 -8.49 -5.47
N SER A 201 8.42 -9.33 -5.75
CA SER A 201 8.11 -10.51 -4.94
C SER A 201 7.36 -11.57 -5.74
N VAL A 202 7.80 -12.82 -5.62
CA VAL A 202 7.16 -13.97 -6.29
C VAL A 202 5.83 -14.26 -5.58
N PRO A 203 4.66 -14.06 -6.24
CA PRO A 203 3.37 -14.45 -5.69
C PRO A 203 3.36 -15.92 -5.28
N GLY A 204 2.72 -16.25 -4.15
CA GLY A 204 2.68 -17.62 -3.61
C GLY A 204 3.95 -18.06 -2.87
N SER A 205 5.02 -17.26 -2.86
CA SER A 205 6.23 -17.58 -2.10
C SER A 205 6.03 -17.57 -0.59
N PHE A 206 6.93 -18.20 0.15
CA PHE A 206 6.92 -18.16 1.63
C PHE A 206 6.92 -16.71 2.18
N ARG A 207 7.72 -15.81 1.59
CA ARG A 207 7.77 -14.40 2.00
C ARG A 207 6.47 -13.67 1.71
N PHE A 208 5.87 -13.90 0.54
CA PHE A 208 4.57 -13.37 0.15
C PHE A 208 3.49 -13.72 1.19
N HIS A 209 3.27 -15.00 1.49
CA HIS A 209 2.27 -15.43 2.47
C HIS A 209 2.57 -14.93 3.88
N ARG A 210 3.84 -14.95 4.31
CA ARG A 210 4.27 -14.47 5.61
C ARG A 210 3.91 -12.99 5.81
N TRP A 211 4.27 -12.13 4.85
CA TRP A 211 3.98 -10.69 4.97
C TRP A 211 2.49 -10.41 4.88
N ASN A 212 1.79 -11.03 3.94
CA ASN A 212 0.35 -10.85 3.79
C ASN A 212 -0.41 -11.20 5.07
N GLU A 213 -0.23 -12.40 5.62
CA GLU A 213 -0.96 -12.82 6.82
C GLU A 213 -0.55 -12.04 8.07
N ARG A 214 0.74 -11.76 8.23
CA ARG A 214 1.21 -10.93 9.34
C ARG A 214 0.58 -9.54 9.29
N ASN A 215 0.67 -8.88 8.15
CA ASN A 215 0.21 -7.50 8.00
C ASN A 215 -1.31 -7.40 8.07
N ARG A 216 -2.04 -8.39 7.55
CA ARG A 216 -3.49 -8.52 7.75
C ARG A 216 -3.85 -8.52 9.22
N LEU A 217 -3.24 -9.39 10.02
CA LEU A 217 -3.51 -9.47 11.46
C LEU A 217 -3.12 -8.18 12.20
N LEU A 218 -1.97 -7.59 11.88
CA LEU A 218 -1.54 -6.31 12.45
C LEU A 218 -2.51 -5.17 12.08
N MET A 219 -2.95 -5.10 10.82
CA MET A 219 -3.93 -4.12 10.36
C MET A 219 -5.27 -4.29 11.06
N LEU A 220 -5.77 -5.51 11.21
CA LEU A 220 -7.00 -5.79 11.97
C LEU A 220 -6.88 -5.33 13.42
N LEU A 221 -5.78 -5.64 14.09
CA LEU A 221 -5.51 -5.19 15.45
C LEU A 221 -5.45 -3.67 15.58
N ARG A 222 -4.95 -2.96 14.57
CA ARG A 222 -4.82 -1.48 14.54
C ARG A 222 -6.16 -0.80 14.24
N CYS A 223 -6.89 -1.29 13.24
CA CYS A 223 -7.96 -0.56 12.59
C CYS A 223 -9.37 -1.13 12.81
N ALA A 224 -9.51 -2.46 12.93
CA ALA A 224 -10.82 -3.11 13.04
C ALA A 224 -11.46 -2.96 14.44
N PRO A 225 -12.79 -3.22 14.59
CA PRO A 225 -13.39 -3.49 15.89
C PRO A 225 -12.60 -4.60 16.62
N MET A 226 -12.41 -4.48 17.94
CA MET A 226 -11.59 -5.43 18.70
C MET A 226 -12.16 -6.86 18.64
N THR A 227 -13.47 -6.99 18.63
CA THR A 227 -14.16 -8.29 18.47
C THR A 227 -13.80 -8.98 17.16
N VAL A 228 -13.69 -8.21 16.05
CA VAL A 228 -13.28 -8.72 14.74
C VAL A 228 -11.79 -9.11 14.77
N ALA A 229 -10.94 -8.23 15.28
CA ALA A 229 -9.50 -8.48 15.36
C ALA A 229 -9.17 -9.74 16.18
N LEU A 230 -9.81 -9.90 17.35
CA LEU A 230 -9.63 -11.08 18.20
C LEU A 230 -10.20 -12.35 17.55
N ARG A 231 -11.38 -12.27 16.92
CA ARG A 231 -11.96 -13.40 16.19
C ARG A 231 -11.01 -13.94 15.12
N GLU A 232 -10.46 -13.04 14.29
CA GLU A 232 -9.58 -13.45 13.20
C GLU A 232 -8.21 -13.93 13.71
N PHE A 233 -7.69 -13.35 14.77
CA PHE A 233 -6.47 -13.84 15.42
C PHE A 233 -6.67 -15.25 16.00
N VAL A 234 -7.75 -15.48 16.74
CA VAL A 234 -8.08 -16.80 17.29
C VAL A 234 -8.32 -17.80 16.17
N ARG A 235 -9.09 -17.43 15.13
CA ARG A 235 -9.33 -18.28 13.96
C ARG A 235 -8.02 -18.70 13.29
N PHE A 236 -7.10 -17.75 13.12
CA PHE A 236 -5.77 -18.04 12.56
C PHE A 236 -4.98 -19.00 13.47
N ALA A 237 -4.97 -18.79 14.77
CA ALA A 237 -4.27 -19.64 15.73
C ALA A 237 -4.90 -21.06 15.77
N VAL A 238 -6.21 -21.18 15.88
CA VAL A 238 -6.92 -22.48 15.87
C VAL A 238 -6.63 -23.24 14.59
N LEU A 239 -6.74 -22.60 13.43
CA LEU A 239 -6.40 -23.24 12.16
C LEU A 239 -4.96 -23.74 12.14
N THR A 240 -4.02 -22.98 12.72
CA THR A 240 -2.61 -23.40 12.81
C THR A 240 -2.46 -24.66 13.66
N MET A 241 -3.21 -24.80 14.76
CA MET A 241 -3.16 -25.98 15.61
C MET A 241 -3.79 -27.23 14.97
N VAL A 242 -4.81 -27.07 14.16
CA VAL A 242 -5.51 -28.22 13.53
C VAL A 242 -4.89 -28.65 12.19
N LEU A 243 -4.03 -27.84 11.57
CA LEU A 243 -3.38 -28.18 10.30
C LEU A 243 -2.60 -29.49 10.30
N PRO A 244 -1.87 -29.90 11.39
CA PRO A 244 -1.17 -31.18 11.38
C PRO A 244 -2.07 -32.41 11.21
N VAL A 245 -3.36 -32.30 11.58
CA VAL A 245 -4.35 -33.40 11.54
C VAL A 245 -5.20 -33.33 10.25
N ARG A 246 -5.18 -32.19 9.54
CA ARG A 246 -5.92 -32.02 8.28
C ARG A 246 -5.09 -32.48 7.08
N ARG A 247 -5.78 -32.93 6.02
CA ARG A 247 -5.08 -33.22 4.74
C ARG A 247 -4.33 -31.98 4.26
N ARG A 248 -3.06 -32.14 3.93
CA ARG A 248 -2.20 -31.07 3.41
C ARG A 248 -2.75 -30.59 2.06
N THR A 249 -3.10 -29.33 2.00
CA THR A 249 -3.20 -28.61 0.72
C THR A 249 -1.77 -28.25 0.35
N GLY A 250 -1.38 -28.32 -0.93
CA GLY A 250 -0.01 -27.97 -1.37
C GLY A 250 0.35 -26.49 -1.21
N ASP A 251 -0.58 -25.67 -0.69
CA ASP A 251 -0.42 -24.24 -0.52
C ASP A 251 0.45 -23.91 0.72
N LEU A 252 1.50 -23.11 0.51
CA LEU A 252 2.42 -22.66 1.56
C LEU A 252 1.75 -21.89 2.69
N ASN A 253 0.64 -21.19 2.42
CA ASN A 253 -0.14 -20.49 3.45
C ASN A 253 -0.71 -21.44 4.52
N PHE A 254 -0.88 -22.71 4.20
CA PHE A 254 -1.34 -23.75 5.13
C PHE A 254 -0.20 -24.60 5.70
N THR A 255 1.03 -24.08 5.75
CA THR A 255 2.15 -24.74 6.45
C THR A 255 2.23 -24.25 7.89
N VAL A 256 2.36 -25.20 8.83
CA VAL A 256 2.46 -24.91 10.27
C VAL A 256 3.62 -23.97 10.57
N ARG A 257 4.79 -24.21 9.98
CA ARG A 257 6.00 -23.38 10.16
C ARG A 257 5.76 -21.91 9.83
N LEU A 258 5.17 -21.62 8.68
CA LEU A 258 4.86 -20.24 8.27
C LEU A 258 3.91 -19.58 9.26
N ARG A 259 2.85 -20.28 9.62
CA ARG A 259 1.80 -19.73 10.49
C ARG A 259 2.26 -19.51 11.92
N LEU A 260 3.09 -20.39 12.47
CA LEU A 260 3.72 -20.19 13.78
C LEU A 260 4.65 -18.97 13.76
N LEU A 261 5.43 -18.79 12.68
CA LEU A 261 6.26 -17.60 12.52
C LEU A 261 5.43 -16.32 12.47
N VAL A 262 4.32 -16.33 11.72
CA VAL A 262 3.39 -15.19 11.66
C VAL A 262 2.83 -14.87 13.05
N LEU A 263 2.37 -15.87 13.80
CA LEU A 263 1.87 -15.68 15.18
C LEU A 263 2.95 -15.06 16.08
N ALA A 264 4.16 -15.61 16.05
CA ALA A 264 5.28 -15.10 16.84
C ALA A 264 5.60 -13.63 16.50
N GLU A 265 5.60 -13.28 15.21
CA GLU A 265 5.84 -11.91 14.76
C GLU A 265 4.72 -10.95 15.16
N VAL A 266 3.47 -11.37 15.08
CA VAL A 266 2.32 -10.56 15.53
C VAL A 266 2.39 -10.33 17.03
N VAL A 267 2.64 -11.38 17.82
CA VAL A 267 2.79 -11.28 19.29
C VAL A 267 3.95 -10.34 19.66
N ALA A 268 5.12 -10.50 19.03
CA ALA A 268 6.27 -9.63 19.28
C ALA A 268 5.99 -8.15 18.99
N ARG A 269 5.07 -7.87 18.05
CA ARG A 269 4.69 -6.50 17.66
C ARG A 269 3.45 -5.96 18.40
N LEU A 270 2.83 -6.73 19.28
CA LEU A 270 1.63 -6.30 20.01
C LEU A 270 1.78 -4.95 20.70
N PRO A 271 2.87 -4.67 21.46
CA PRO A 271 2.99 -3.38 22.16
C PRO A 271 2.93 -2.19 21.19
N VAL A 272 3.70 -2.24 20.11
CA VAL A 272 3.74 -1.17 19.09
C VAL A 272 2.41 -1.07 18.34
N THR A 273 1.78 -2.22 18.06
CA THR A 273 0.48 -2.32 17.37
C THR A 273 -0.65 -1.72 18.22
N LEU A 274 -0.68 -2.00 19.52
CA LEU A 274 -1.67 -1.43 20.43
C LEU A 274 -1.44 0.07 20.64
N ALA A 275 -0.20 0.53 20.70
CA ALA A 275 0.12 1.95 20.72
C ALA A 275 -0.32 2.65 19.41
N ALA A 276 -0.14 1.98 18.26
CA ALA A 276 -0.66 2.48 16.98
C ALA A 276 -2.19 2.53 16.98
N ARG A 277 -2.87 1.48 17.46
CA ARG A 277 -4.34 1.47 17.62
C ARG A 277 -4.87 2.64 18.45
N TRP A 278 -4.20 2.94 19.56
CA TRP A 278 -4.57 4.08 20.43
C TRP A 278 -4.41 5.41 19.67
N ARG A 279 -3.24 5.62 19.01
CA ARG A 279 -2.99 6.83 18.20
C ARG A 279 -4.01 6.99 17.06
N ILE A 280 -4.33 5.91 16.35
CA ILE A 280 -5.37 5.88 15.32
C ILE A 280 -6.73 6.24 15.92
N GLY A 281 -7.07 5.69 17.10
CA GLY A 281 -8.33 6.00 17.78
C GLY A 281 -8.49 7.48 18.14
N ARG A 282 -7.39 8.15 18.52
CA ARG A 282 -7.39 9.59 18.82
C ARG A 282 -7.61 10.50 17.59
N ARG A 283 -7.30 9.98 16.41
CA ARG A 283 -7.44 10.70 15.12
C ARG A 283 -8.72 10.31 14.37
N ALA A 284 -9.40 9.27 14.83
CA ALA A 284 -10.60 8.77 14.18
C ALA A 284 -11.80 9.67 14.49
N THR A 285 -12.52 10.08 13.45
CA THR A 285 -13.81 10.76 13.50
C THR A 285 -14.97 9.81 13.24
N VAL A 286 -14.68 8.65 12.61
CA VAL A 286 -15.65 7.60 12.30
C VAL A 286 -15.38 6.36 13.18
N ARG A 287 -16.45 5.81 13.76
CA ARG A 287 -16.34 4.59 14.59
C ARG A 287 -15.84 3.39 13.76
N ARG A 288 -14.93 2.58 14.32
CA ARG A 288 -14.41 1.36 13.68
C ARG A 288 -15.51 0.40 13.22
N SER A 289 -16.59 0.27 14.02
CA SER A 289 -17.73 -0.58 13.68
C SER A 289 -18.53 -0.05 12.48
N VAL A 290 -18.56 1.24 12.27
CA VAL A 290 -19.20 1.86 11.08
C VAL A 290 -18.38 1.52 9.84
N VAL A 291 -17.06 1.81 9.85
CA VAL A 291 -16.19 1.49 8.71
C VAL A 291 -16.24 0.00 8.39
N TRP A 292 -16.15 -0.88 9.41
CA TRP A 292 -16.24 -2.31 9.21
C TRP A 292 -17.55 -2.73 8.53
N ARG A 293 -18.70 -2.34 9.08
CA ARG A 293 -20.01 -2.72 8.52
C ARG A 293 -20.28 -2.16 7.13
N THR A 294 -19.74 -0.98 6.83
CA THR A 294 -19.91 -0.35 5.52
C THR A 294 -19.12 -1.08 4.45
N TRP A 295 -17.93 -1.60 4.77
CA TRP A 295 -16.96 -2.01 3.76
C TRP A 295 -16.62 -3.50 3.77
N SER A 296 -16.86 -4.25 4.87
CA SER A 296 -16.51 -5.67 4.92
C SER A 296 -17.54 -6.55 4.23
N GLY A 297 -17.06 -7.49 3.40
CA GLY A 297 -17.91 -8.50 2.76
C GLY A 297 -18.76 -8.00 1.59
N ARG A 298 -18.36 -6.86 1.02
CA ARG A 298 -18.98 -6.29 -0.20
C ARG A 298 -18.13 -6.53 -1.42
#